data_3c7bcb3733fbe70cf3ed5f22f8842baa
#
_entry.id   3c7bcb3733fbe70cf3ed5f22f8842baa
#
_cell.length_a   1.000
_cell.length_b   1.000
_cell.length_c   1.000
_cell.angle_alpha   90.00
_cell.angle_beta   90.00
_cell.angle_gamma   90.00
#
_symmetry.space_group_name_H-M   'P 1'
#
loop_
_entity.id
_entity.type
_entity.pdbx_description
1 polymer ?
#
loop_
_entity_poly.entity_id
_entity_poly.type
_entity_poly.pdbx_seq_one_letter_code
_entity_poly.pdbx_strand_id
1 'polypeptide(L)'
;MKPPHAVSRFIFLLALLPVPAVHAAELTQNRDPESGLLAWKKVDRGFSLQLIQLLPEYVAAVYSSRNLPPAVVDSMRGYCVFGSVVQNQSGGTLDYRVADWRAVTPDGKQHRLKTKPEWVAEWKTLGSDFGWSILPATASFDTGDWAQGFTTIQLPPGSHFDLLYSWRHHGKRYRGKMENLACAPDQPPLAP
;
A
#
# COMPACT_ATOMS: atom_id res chain seq x y z
N MET A 1 -18.78 -78.93 -23.46
CA MET A 1 -18.07 -78.28 -22.38
C MET A 1 -17.61 -76.92 -22.88
N LYS A 2 -18.18 -75.82 -22.38
CA LYS A 2 -17.89 -74.43 -22.76
C LYS A 2 -17.05 -73.78 -21.64
N PRO A 3 -15.92 -73.07 -21.91
CA PRO A 3 -15.14 -72.47 -20.83
C PRO A 3 -15.77 -71.13 -20.37
N PRO A 4 -15.56 -70.71 -19.11
CA PRO A 4 -16.15 -69.51 -18.56
C PRO A 4 -15.34 -68.23 -18.99
N HIS A 5 -16.10 -67.19 -19.32
CA HIS A 5 -15.57 -65.88 -19.64
C HIS A 5 -15.06 -65.17 -18.36
N ALA A 6 -13.77 -64.87 -18.34
CA ALA A 6 -13.17 -64.03 -17.30
C ALA A 6 -13.50 -62.55 -17.59
N VAL A 7 -14.26 -61.91 -16.71
CA VAL A 7 -14.57 -60.46 -16.74
C VAL A 7 -13.41 -59.75 -16.04
N SER A 8 -12.55 -59.10 -16.83
CA SER A 8 -11.45 -58.24 -16.33
C SER A 8 -12.06 -56.93 -15.83
N ARG A 9 -12.05 -56.71 -14.51
CA ARG A 9 -12.42 -55.42 -13.89
C ARG A 9 -11.22 -54.48 -13.98
N PHE A 10 -11.29 -53.52 -14.89
CA PHE A 10 -10.37 -52.39 -14.92
C PHE A 10 -10.74 -51.43 -13.78
N ILE A 11 -9.92 -51.35 -12.73
CA ILE A 11 -10.02 -50.34 -11.67
C ILE A 11 -9.33 -49.06 -12.19
N PHE A 12 -10.12 -48.05 -12.55
CA PHE A 12 -9.61 -46.72 -12.87
C PHE A 12 -9.18 -46.06 -11.57
N LEU A 13 -7.88 -46.00 -11.31
CA LEU A 13 -7.32 -45.21 -10.22
C LEU A 13 -7.36 -43.74 -10.64
N LEU A 14 -8.35 -42.98 -10.11
CA LEU A 14 -8.45 -41.53 -10.30
C LEU A 14 -7.34 -40.88 -9.48
N ALA A 15 -6.24 -40.47 -10.10
CA ALA A 15 -5.19 -39.69 -9.45
C ALA A 15 -5.70 -38.28 -9.14
N LEU A 16 -5.99 -38.01 -7.86
CA LEU A 16 -6.23 -36.64 -7.39
C LEU A 16 -4.93 -35.85 -7.49
N LEU A 17 -4.83 -34.97 -8.48
CA LEU A 17 -3.76 -34.00 -8.56
C LEU A 17 -3.98 -32.93 -7.48
N PRO A 18 -2.94 -32.55 -6.68
CA PRO A 18 -3.07 -31.47 -5.71
C PRO A 18 -3.33 -30.17 -6.46
N VAL A 19 -4.47 -29.54 -6.19
CA VAL A 19 -4.78 -28.18 -6.66
C VAL A 19 -3.89 -27.23 -5.87
N PRO A 20 -3.04 -26.42 -6.51
CA PRO A 20 -2.24 -25.42 -5.80
C PRO A 20 -3.19 -24.46 -5.10
N ALA A 21 -3.06 -24.32 -3.78
CA ALA A 21 -3.80 -23.33 -2.99
C ALA A 21 -3.41 -21.93 -3.49
N VAL A 22 -4.29 -21.28 -4.22
CA VAL A 22 -4.16 -19.85 -4.55
C VAL A 22 -4.39 -19.10 -3.24
N HIS A 23 -3.29 -18.66 -2.60
CA HIS A 23 -3.39 -17.76 -1.45
C HIS A 23 -4.02 -16.46 -1.94
N ALA A 24 -5.26 -16.23 -1.54
CA ALA A 24 -5.93 -14.95 -1.76
C ALA A 24 -5.13 -13.85 -1.03
N ALA A 25 -4.93 -12.73 -1.70
CA ALA A 25 -4.26 -11.56 -1.11
C ALA A 25 -5.14 -11.02 0.03
N GLU A 26 -4.74 -11.26 1.26
CA GLU A 26 -5.50 -10.87 2.45
C GLU A 26 -5.13 -9.44 2.86
N LEU A 27 -6.15 -8.60 3.07
CA LEU A 27 -6.00 -7.27 3.66
C LEU A 27 -6.16 -7.41 5.17
N THR A 28 -5.11 -7.13 5.92
CA THR A 28 -5.15 -7.03 7.38
C THR A 28 -5.29 -5.58 7.80
N GLN A 29 -6.17 -5.32 8.79
CA GLN A 29 -6.33 -4.02 9.41
C GLN A 29 -6.08 -4.17 10.90
N ASN A 30 -5.22 -3.32 11.45
CA ASN A 30 -4.92 -3.25 12.87
C ASN A 30 -5.25 -1.84 13.38
N ARG A 31 -5.70 -1.78 14.64
CA ARG A 31 -5.87 -0.53 15.38
C ARG A 31 -4.81 -0.48 16.47
N ASP A 32 -4.06 0.61 16.49
CA ASP A 32 -3.13 0.89 17.58
C ASP A 32 -3.91 1.13 18.87
N PRO A 33 -3.63 0.41 19.97
CA PRO A 33 -4.42 0.48 21.20
C PRO A 33 -4.23 1.81 21.97
N GLU A 34 -3.11 2.51 21.75
CA GLU A 34 -2.82 3.76 22.45
C GLU A 34 -3.37 4.97 21.71
N SER A 35 -3.12 5.05 20.41
CA SER A 35 -3.52 6.19 19.58
C SER A 35 -4.90 6.01 18.92
N GLY A 36 -5.43 4.78 18.86
CA GLY A 36 -6.63 4.45 18.12
C GLY A 36 -6.49 4.53 16.59
N LEU A 37 -5.30 4.85 16.08
CA LEU A 37 -5.02 4.98 14.66
C LEU A 37 -5.02 3.61 13.97
N LEU A 38 -5.35 3.62 12.69
CA LEU A 38 -5.44 2.41 11.88
C LEU A 38 -4.18 2.21 11.04
N ALA A 39 -3.84 0.95 10.87
CA ALA A 39 -2.82 0.49 9.93
C ALA A 39 -3.40 -0.64 9.08
N TRP A 40 -3.11 -0.61 7.79
CA TRP A 40 -3.50 -1.64 6.84
C TRP A 40 -2.26 -2.26 6.22
N LYS A 41 -2.28 -3.56 6.02
CA LYS A 41 -1.23 -4.27 5.30
C LYS A 41 -1.85 -5.26 4.33
N LYS A 42 -1.33 -5.29 3.10
CA LYS A 42 -1.69 -6.28 2.09
C LYS A 42 -0.45 -6.85 1.44
N VAL A 43 -0.45 -8.16 1.28
CA VAL A 43 0.59 -8.87 0.51
C VAL A 43 -0.11 -9.57 -0.66
N ASP A 44 0.32 -9.26 -1.87
CA ASP A 44 -0.17 -9.91 -3.08
C ASP A 44 1.02 -10.26 -3.99
N ARG A 45 1.20 -11.53 -4.29
CA ARG A 45 2.29 -12.05 -5.16
C ARG A 45 3.66 -11.49 -4.78
N GLY A 46 3.92 -11.40 -3.48
CA GLY A 46 5.18 -10.89 -2.94
C GLY A 46 5.32 -9.36 -2.90
N PHE A 47 4.40 -8.59 -3.47
CA PHE A 47 4.32 -7.15 -3.21
C PHE A 47 3.61 -6.91 -1.88
N SER A 48 4.33 -6.40 -0.89
CA SER A 48 3.80 -6.01 0.41
C SER A 48 3.67 -4.50 0.49
N LEU A 49 2.47 -4.01 0.78
CA LEU A 49 2.19 -2.59 1.03
C LEU A 49 1.55 -2.46 2.41
N GLN A 50 2.15 -1.64 3.26
CA GLN A 50 1.59 -1.23 4.55
C GLN A 50 1.35 0.27 4.55
N LEU A 51 0.21 0.69 5.08
CA LEU A 51 -0.18 2.09 5.27
C LEU A 51 -0.58 2.28 6.72
N ILE A 52 -0.05 3.32 7.36
CA ILE A 52 -0.30 3.67 8.76
C ILE A 52 -0.83 5.11 8.78
N GLN A 53 -1.99 5.33 9.38
CA GLN A 53 -2.53 6.68 9.57
C GLN A 53 -1.56 7.56 10.34
N LEU A 54 -1.40 8.80 9.91
CA LEU A 54 -0.64 9.82 10.63
C LEU A 54 -1.52 11.03 10.87
N LEU A 55 -1.62 11.46 12.12
CA LEU A 55 -2.33 12.68 12.49
C LEU A 55 -1.68 13.89 11.84
N PRO A 56 -2.46 14.90 11.40
CA PRO A 56 -1.91 16.12 10.82
C PRO A 56 -0.92 16.84 11.77
N GLU A 57 -1.20 16.85 13.06
CA GLU A 57 -0.30 17.44 14.07
C GLU A 57 1.03 16.68 14.20
N TYR A 58 1.00 15.33 14.11
CA TYR A 58 2.22 14.53 14.13
C TYR A 58 3.10 14.83 12.90
N VAL A 59 2.49 14.90 11.72
CA VAL A 59 3.18 15.27 10.48
C VAL A 59 3.79 16.66 10.61
N ALA A 60 3.03 17.65 11.10
CA ALA A 60 3.52 18.99 11.33
C ALA A 60 4.70 19.01 12.33
N ALA A 61 4.63 18.24 13.41
CA ALA A 61 5.71 18.13 14.40
C ALA A 61 6.99 17.52 13.79
N VAL A 62 6.87 16.47 12.96
CA VAL A 62 8.01 15.88 12.25
C VAL A 62 8.74 16.91 11.39
N TYR A 63 8.02 17.74 10.65
CA TYR A 63 8.62 18.76 9.78
C TYR A 63 9.17 19.95 10.58
N SER A 64 8.45 20.39 11.61
CA SER A 64 8.90 21.48 12.50
C SER A 64 10.17 21.11 13.26
N SER A 65 10.29 19.86 13.73
CA SER A 65 11.48 19.37 14.44
C SER A 65 12.76 19.34 13.57
N ARG A 66 12.60 19.47 12.25
CA ARG A 66 13.69 19.52 11.26
C ARG A 66 14.05 20.96 10.88
N ASN A 67 13.50 21.98 11.58
CA ASN A 67 13.67 23.38 11.28
C ASN A 67 13.30 23.75 9.84
N LEU A 68 12.29 23.09 9.26
CA LEU A 68 11.80 23.43 7.93
C LEU A 68 10.99 24.72 7.97
N PRO A 69 10.98 25.50 6.87
CA PRO A 69 10.18 26.72 6.79
C PRO A 69 8.70 26.44 7.13
N PRO A 70 8.01 27.34 7.87
CA PRO A 70 6.59 27.17 8.20
C PRO A 70 5.71 26.89 6.98
N ALA A 71 6.00 27.52 5.83
CA ALA A 71 5.29 27.28 4.57
C ALA A 71 5.39 25.83 4.08
N VAL A 72 6.51 25.14 4.32
CA VAL A 72 6.67 23.70 4.02
C VAL A 72 5.80 22.86 4.94
N VAL A 73 5.76 23.17 6.24
CA VAL A 73 4.91 22.49 7.21
C VAL A 73 3.44 22.67 6.85
N ASP A 74 3.03 23.89 6.52
CA ASP A 74 1.65 24.24 6.16
C ASP A 74 1.21 23.57 4.83
N SER A 75 2.13 23.39 3.89
CA SER A 75 1.82 22.72 2.62
C SER A 75 1.30 21.29 2.79
N MET A 76 1.66 20.62 3.90
CA MET A 76 1.21 19.26 4.21
C MET A 76 -0.18 19.18 4.84
N ARG A 77 -0.69 20.28 5.42
CA ARG A 77 -1.97 20.30 6.17
C ARG A 77 -3.19 19.95 5.34
N GLY A 78 -3.15 20.21 4.02
CA GLY A 78 -4.23 19.87 3.10
C GLY A 78 -4.22 18.42 2.59
N TYR A 79 -3.37 17.58 3.17
CA TYR A 79 -3.19 16.20 2.69
C TYR A 79 -3.47 15.18 3.79
N CYS A 80 -4.13 14.09 3.37
CA CYS A 80 -4.18 12.84 4.08
C CYS A 80 -2.82 12.15 3.94
N VAL A 81 -2.12 11.92 5.06
CA VAL A 81 -0.75 11.40 5.09
C VAL A 81 -0.72 10.03 5.73
N PHE A 82 -0.04 9.09 5.08
CA PHE A 82 0.24 7.76 5.62
C PHE A 82 1.74 7.53 5.74
N GLY A 83 2.18 6.97 6.86
CA GLY A 83 3.43 6.24 6.92
C GLY A 83 3.30 4.99 6.07
N SER A 84 4.15 4.84 5.05
CA SER A 84 4.03 3.77 4.07
C SER A 84 5.29 2.93 4.05
N VAL A 85 5.13 1.61 3.99
CA VAL A 85 6.22 0.66 3.79
C VAL A 85 5.87 -0.22 2.59
N VAL A 86 6.80 -0.29 1.64
CA VAL A 86 6.73 -1.20 0.49
C VAL A 86 7.87 -2.18 0.60
N GLN A 87 7.58 -3.47 0.45
CA GLN A 87 8.60 -4.52 0.52
C GLN A 87 8.39 -5.55 -0.59
N ASN A 88 9.50 -6.03 -1.15
CA ASN A 88 9.51 -7.17 -2.05
C ASN A 88 9.71 -8.46 -1.26
N GLN A 89 8.66 -9.28 -1.16
CA GLN A 89 8.66 -10.62 -0.58
C GLN A 89 8.56 -11.71 -1.66
N SER A 90 8.78 -11.36 -2.93
CA SER A 90 8.75 -12.30 -4.04
C SER A 90 10.12 -12.94 -4.29
N GLY A 91 10.17 -13.95 -5.16
CA GLY A 91 11.41 -14.62 -5.59
C GLY A 91 12.12 -13.93 -6.77
N GLY A 92 11.94 -12.64 -7.00
CA GLY A 92 12.59 -11.92 -8.11
C GLY A 92 12.42 -10.42 -8.01
N THR A 93 12.97 -9.69 -8.99
CA THR A 93 12.90 -8.23 -9.00
C THR A 93 11.46 -7.73 -9.16
N LEU A 94 11.11 -6.71 -8.38
CA LEU A 94 9.79 -6.09 -8.33
C LEU A 94 9.94 -4.57 -8.48
N ASP A 95 9.12 -3.97 -9.38
CA ASP A 95 9.11 -2.53 -9.62
C ASP A 95 7.76 -1.93 -9.27
N TYR A 96 7.76 -0.72 -8.70
CA TYR A 96 6.54 0.06 -8.52
C TYR A 96 6.72 1.52 -8.95
N ARG A 97 5.58 2.19 -9.18
CA ARG A 97 5.52 3.61 -9.47
C ARG A 97 4.31 4.23 -8.76
N VAL A 98 4.55 5.14 -7.81
CA VAL A 98 3.50 5.82 -7.04
C VAL A 98 2.56 6.64 -7.94
N ALA A 99 3.08 7.22 -9.04
CA ALA A 99 2.26 7.96 -10.00
C ALA A 99 1.15 7.14 -10.67
N ASP A 100 1.23 5.79 -10.61
CA ASP A 100 0.18 4.89 -11.12
C ASP A 100 -0.90 4.57 -10.08
N TRP A 101 -0.73 5.00 -8.83
CA TRP A 101 -1.66 4.72 -7.75
C TRP A 101 -2.78 5.76 -7.70
N ARG A 102 -3.98 5.34 -7.29
CA ARG A 102 -5.17 6.20 -7.20
C ARG A 102 -5.95 5.88 -5.94
N ALA A 103 -6.33 6.91 -5.20
CA ALA A 103 -7.38 6.81 -4.20
C ALA A 103 -8.72 7.05 -4.88
N VAL A 104 -9.71 6.20 -4.60
CA VAL A 104 -11.07 6.29 -5.14
C VAL A 104 -12.02 6.50 -3.98
N THR A 105 -12.64 7.67 -3.91
CA THR A 105 -13.62 8.02 -2.88
C THR A 105 -14.97 7.34 -3.14
N PRO A 106 -15.87 7.24 -2.13
CA PRO A 106 -17.17 6.58 -2.30
C PRO A 106 -18.07 7.17 -3.39
N ASP A 107 -17.86 8.45 -3.77
CA ASP A 107 -18.53 9.10 -4.90
C ASP A 107 -17.91 8.74 -6.27
N GLY A 108 -16.92 7.86 -6.29
CA GLY A 108 -16.25 7.38 -7.49
C GLY A 108 -15.15 8.30 -8.04
N LYS A 109 -14.88 9.43 -7.38
CA LYS A 109 -13.78 10.30 -7.81
C LYS A 109 -12.42 9.67 -7.56
N GLN A 110 -11.52 9.88 -8.50
CA GLN A 110 -10.15 9.41 -8.43
C GLN A 110 -9.19 10.55 -8.07
N HIS A 111 -8.42 10.34 -7.02
CA HIS A 111 -7.40 11.26 -6.55
C HIS A 111 -6.03 10.62 -6.76
N ARG A 112 -5.11 11.36 -7.38
CA ARG A 112 -3.73 10.91 -7.51
C ARG A 112 -2.97 11.12 -6.20
N LEU A 113 -1.96 10.30 -5.95
CA LEU A 113 -1.01 10.54 -4.89
C LEU A 113 0.01 11.58 -5.39
N LYS A 114 0.37 12.56 -4.55
CA LYS A 114 1.43 13.52 -4.86
C LYS A 114 2.78 12.86 -4.63
N THR A 115 3.60 12.84 -5.65
CA THR A 115 4.86 12.10 -5.68
C THR A 115 6.01 12.87 -5.03
N LYS A 116 7.08 12.16 -4.64
CA LYS A 116 8.28 12.78 -4.07
C LYS A 116 8.87 13.89 -4.95
N PRO A 117 9.07 13.73 -6.29
CA PRO A 117 9.55 14.81 -7.13
C PRO A 117 8.67 16.06 -7.11
N GLU A 118 7.34 15.90 -7.06
CA GLU A 118 6.40 17.02 -6.98
C GLU A 118 6.52 17.76 -5.65
N TRP A 119 6.66 17.03 -4.53
CA TRP A 119 6.91 17.62 -3.23
C TRP A 119 8.22 18.37 -3.18
N VAL A 120 9.31 17.77 -3.64
CA VAL A 120 10.63 18.40 -3.66
C VAL A 120 10.64 19.66 -4.52
N ALA A 121 9.97 19.62 -5.69
CA ALA A 121 9.86 20.81 -6.55
C ALA A 121 9.10 21.94 -5.87
N GLU A 122 7.98 21.64 -5.19
CA GLU A 122 7.21 22.63 -4.45
C GLU A 122 7.97 23.19 -3.25
N TRP A 123 8.57 22.33 -2.43
CA TRP A 123 9.31 22.76 -1.24
C TRP A 123 10.56 23.57 -1.59
N LYS A 124 11.18 23.32 -2.73
CA LYS A 124 12.27 24.13 -3.22
C LYS A 124 11.82 25.58 -3.45
N THR A 125 10.61 25.81 -3.95
CA THR A 125 10.05 27.17 -4.09
C THR A 125 9.75 27.82 -2.75
N LEU A 126 9.57 27.00 -1.69
CA LEU A 126 9.36 27.42 -0.30
C LEU A 126 10.67 27.50 0.52
N GLY A 127 11.82 27.40 -0.14
CA GLY A 127 13.14 27.53 0.48
C GLY A 127 13.68 26.26 1.15
N SER A 128 13.23 25.07 0.75
CA SER A 128 13.71 23.81 1.31
C SER A 128 14.03 22.77 0.23
N ASP A 129 15.20 22.14 0.33
CA ASP A 129 15.59 20.97 -0.48
C ASP A 129 15.26 19.63 0.20
N PHE A 130 14.50 19.66 1.30
CA PHE A 130 14.14 18.49 2.05
C PHE A 130 13.21 17.56 1.23
N GLY A 131 13.41 16.25 1.30
CA GLY A 131 12.58 15.32 0.51
C GLY A 131 12.71 13.86 0.94
N TRP A 132 13.50 13.56 1.97
CA TRP A 132 13.73 12.17 2.35
C TRP A 132 12.53 11.49 3.02
N SER A 133 11.61 12.26 3.63
CA SER A 133 10.42 11.71 4.32
C SER A 133 9.38 11.11 3.37
N ILE A 134 9.36 11.50 2.11
CA ILE A 134 8.38 11.03 1.13
C ILE A 134 8.84 9.70 0.53
N LEU A 135 7.89 8.74 0.39
CA LEU A 135 8.15 7.46 -0.26
C LEU A 135 8.77 7.67 -1.65
N PRO A 136 9.82 6.93 -2.03
CA PRO A 136 10.35 6.98 -3.38
C PRO A 136 9.26 6.85 -4.43
N ALA A 137 9.26 7.75 -5.42
CA ALA A 137 8.22 7.75 -6.47
C ALA A 137 8.26 6.50 -7.36
N THR A 138 9.44 5.91 -7.49
CA THR A 138 9.69 4.64 -8.17
C THR A 138 10.77 3.88 -7.41
N ALA A 139 10.70 2.57 -7.43
CA ALA A 139 11.81 1.72 -6.99
C ALA A 139 11.80 0.41 -7.76
N SER A 140 13.01 -0.17 -7.89
CA SER A 140 13.23 -1.53 -8.31
C SER A 140 13.86 -2.27 -7.13
N PHE A 141 13.23 -3.30 -6.65
CA PHE A 141 13.61 -4.04 -5.44
C PHE A 141 14.01 -5.46 -5.77
N ASP A 142 15.14 -5.90 -5.29
CA ASP A 142 15.46 -7.33 -5.22
C ASP A 142 14.71 -7.97 -4.05
N THR A 143 14.72 -9.31 -4.00
CA THR A 143 14.04 -10.07 -2.95
C THR A 143 14.50 -9.63 -1.56
N GLY A 144 13.56 -9.23 -0.70
CA GLY A 144 13.82 -8.76 0.65
C GLY A 144 14.00 -7.24 0.77
N ASP A 145 14.26 -6.53 -0.31
CA ASP A 145 14.38 -5.07 -0.30
C ASP A 145 13.07 -4.38 0.08
N TRP A 146 13.21 -3.21 0.66
CA TRP A 146 12.08 -2.40 1.09
C TRP A 146 12.38 -0.90 1.03
N ALA A 147 11.33 -0.10 0.99
CA ALA A 147 11.39 1.35 1.19
C ALA A 147 10.28 1.79 2.12
N GLN A 148 10.54 2.89 2.82
CA GLN A 148 9.52 3.57 3.62
C GLN A 148 9.51 5.07 3.33
N GLY A 149 8.40 5.69 3.69
CA GLY A 149 8.22 7.14 3.58
C GLY A 149 6.74 7.50 3.62
N PHE A 150 6.45 8.78 3.53
CA PHE A 150 5.07 9.25 3.51
C PHE A 150 4.48 9.12 2.10
N THR A 151 3.25 8.61 2.03
CA THR A 151 2.37 8.80 0.87
C THR A 151 1.30 9.81 1.21
N THR A 152 0.93 10.64 0.25
CA THR A 152 0.05 11.79 0.46
C THR A 152 -1.04 11.87 -0.60
N ILE A 153 -2.26 12.12 -0.16
CA ILE A 153 -3.44 12.26 -1.00
C ILE A 153 -4.14 13.55 -0.60
N GLN A 154 -4.51 14.37 -1.56
CA GLN A 154 -5.27 15.60 -1.26
C GLN A 154 -6.74 15.23 -0.96
N LEU A 155 -6.99 14.89 0.28
CA LEU A 155 -8.29 14.56 0.86
C LEU A 155 -8.40 15.14 2.26
N PRO A 156 -9.59 15.58 2.68
CA PRO A 156 -9.83 16.02 4.05
C PRO A 156 -9.57 14.92 5.07
N PRO A 157 -9.25 15.26 6.32
CA PRO A 157 -9.19 14.31 7.44
C PRO A 157 -10.48 13.49 7.56
N GLY A 158 -10.37 12.25 7.99
CA GLY A 158 -11.50 11.33 8.12
C GLY A 158 -12.12 10.82 6.81
N SER A 159 -11.66 11.28 5.63
CA SER A 159 -12.16 10.81 4.34
C SER A 159 -11.92 9.31 4.15
N HIS A 160 -12.91 8.59 3.63
CA HIS A 160 -12.79 7.19 3.24
C HIS A 160 -12.47 7.05 1.76
N PHE A 161 -11.68 6.04 1.41
CA PHE A 161 -11.32 5.73 0.02
C PHE A 161 -10.84 4.29 -0.14
N ASP A 162 -10.83 3.82 -1.39
CA ASP A 162 -10.12 2.62 -1.80
C ASP A 162 -8.81 3.02 -2.47
N LEU A 163 -7.71 2.34 -2.19
CA LEU A 163 -6.44 2.54 -2.89
C LEU A 163 -6.27 1.50 -3.99
N LEU A 164 -6.22 1.97 -5.24
CA LEU A 164 -5.80 1.19 -6.39
C LEU A 164 -4.30 1.39 -6.60
N TYR A 165 -3.54 0.30 -6.64
CA TYR A 165 -2.10 0.36 -6.84
C TYR A 165 -1.63 -0.69 -7.85
N SER A 166 -0.42 -0.53 -8.38
CA SER A 166 0.15 -1.49 -9.32
C SER A 166 1.65 -1.64 -9.14
N TRP A 167 2.15 -2.80 -9.54
CA TRP A 167 3.57 -3.14 -9.55
C TRP A 167 3.88 -4.02 -10.75
N ARG A 168 5.16 -4.20 -11.04
CA ARG A 168 5.65 -5.17 -12.03
C ARG A 168 6.49 -6.23 -11.34
N HIS A 169 6.37 -7.46 -11.80
CA HIS A 169 7.17 -8.59 -11.37
C HIS A 169 7.40 -9.50 -12.56
N HIS A 170 8.65 -9.85 -12.85
CA HIS A 170 9.03 -10.58 -14.06
C HIS A 170 8.47 -9.96 -15.36
N GLY A 171 8.55 -8.62 -15.49
CA GLY A 171 8.05 -7.88 -16.65
C GLY A 171 6.52 -7.78 -16.77
N LYS A 172 5.76 -8.53 -15.97
CA LYS A 172 4.30 -8.51 -15.96
C LYS A 172 3.77 -7.48 -14.97
N ARG A 173 2.77 -6.69 -15.41
CA ARG A 173 2.08 -5.72 -14.55
C ARG A 173 0.95 -6.39 -13.79
N TYR A 174 0.91 -6.16 -12.49
CA TYR A 174 -0.14 -6.56 -11.59
C TYR A 174 -0.86 -5.32 -11.04
N ARG A 175 -2.09 -5.51 -10.57
CA ARG A 175 -2.90 -4.48 -9.93
C ARG A 175 -3.43 -5.03 -8.63
N GLY A 176 -3.41 -4.20 -7.59
CA GLY A 176 -3.97 -4.47 -6.29
C GLY A 176 -4.97 -3.41 -5.89
N LYS A 177 -5.81 -3.74 -4.92
CA LYS A 177 -6.77 -2.85 -4.30
C LYS A 177 -6.73 -3.07 -2.79
N MET A 178 -6.60 -1.99 -2.02
CA MET A 178 -6.90 -1.98 -0.59
C MET A 178 -8.21 -1.22 -0.41
N GLU A 179 -9.17 -1.86 0.23
CA GLU A 179 -10.52 -1.33 0.37
C GLU A 179 -10.74 -0.69 1.73
N ASN A 180 -11.64 0.29 1.77
CA ASN A 180 -12.12 0.91 3.01
C ASN A 180 -10.99 1.49 3.88
N LEU A 181 -10.03 2.18 3.26
CA LEU A 181 -9.06 2.97 3.99
C LEU A 181 -9.70 4.27 4.46
N ALA A 182 -9.13 4.85 5.50
CA ALA A 182 -9.56 6.16 6.00
C ALA A 182 -8.35 7.06 6.25
N CYS A 183 -8.47 8.32 5.92
CA CYS A 183 -7.55 9.37 6.38
C CYS A 183 -7.60 9.43 7.91
N ALA A 184 -6.48 9.79 8.55
CA ALA A 184 -6.50 10.07 9.98
C ALA A 184 -7.52 11.21 10.26
N PRO A 185 -8.19 11.19 11.41
CA PRO A 185 -8.99 12.34 11.86
C PRO A 185 -8.09 13.52 12.18
N ASP A 186 -8.69 14.73 12.36
CA ASP A 186 -7.94 15.92 12.78
C ASP A 186 -7.31 15.77 14.17
N GLN A 187 -7.99 15.01 15.04
CA GLN A 187 -7.55 14.75 16.42
C GLN A 187 -7.53 13.25 16.70
N PRO A 188 -6.71 12.81 17.65
CA PRO A 188 -6.70 11.40 18.05
C PRO A 188 -8.13 10.94 18.38
N PRO A 189 -8.51 9.71 17.99
CA PRO A 189 -9.73 9.10 18.51
C PRO A 189 -9.68 9.08 20.03
N LEU A 190 -10.82 9.36 20.68
CA LEU A 190 -10.91 9.22 22.13
C LEU A 190 -10.56 7.77 22.49
N ALA A 191 -9.67 7.60 23.47
CA ALA A 191 -9.40 6.28 24.02
C ALA A 191 -10.73 5.71 24.59
N PRO A 192 -11.01 4.41 24.37
CA PRO A 192 -12.20 3.74 24.86
C PRO A 192 -12.28 3.70 26.38
#